data_b9ed42edcbc065f4e50ae8b38e373763
#
_entry.id   b9ed42edcbc065f4e50ae8b38e373763
#
_cell.length_a   1.000
_cell.length_b   1.000
_cell.length_c   1.000
_cell.angle_alpha   90.00
_cell.angle_beta   90.00
_cell.angle_gamma   90.00
#
_symmetry.space_group_name_H-M   'P 1'
#
loop_
_entity.id
_entity.type
_entity.pdbx_description
1 polymer ?
#
loop_
_entity_poly.entity_id
_entity_poly.type
_entity_poly.pdbx_seq_one_letter_code
_entity_poly.pdbx_strand_id
1 'polypeptide(L)'
;MVVSTKPYLIRAIYEWAMENGFTPQILVDAQVSGVDVPEGYVNEGKIVLNIQNQAVQHLELGNELISFSARFGGVPVQLAVPVDAVLAIYTRENGDGLSFVSKDPNVETEGEESQEESREESREESPESDSGDDGGPD
;
A
#
# COMPACT_ATOMS: atom_id res chain seq x y z
N MET A 1 -25.94 6.63 -3.40
CA MET A 1 -24.68 6.29 -3.94
C MET A 1 -23.79 5.65 -2.89
N VAL A 2 -23.12 4.63 -3.23
CA VAL A 2 -22.33 3.91 -2.27
C VAL A 2 -20.89 4.34 -2.38
N VAL A 3 -20.26 4.66 -1.27
CA VAL A 3 -18.87 5.03 -1.24
C VAL A 3 -18.03 3.78 -1.05
N SER A 4 -16.93 3.69 -1.75
CA SER A 4 -16.05 2.54 -1.63
C SER A 4 -15.51 2.42 -0.21
N THR A 5 -15.32 1.19 0.26
CA THR A 5 -14.70 0.97 1.55
C THR A 5 -13.20 1.17 1.51
N LYS A 6 -12.62 1.20 0.33
CA LYS A 6 -11.16 1.20 0.19
C LYS A 6 -10.48 2.31 0.96
N PRO A 7 -10.91 3.57 0.87
CA PRO A 7 -10.19 4.62 1.59
C PRO A 7 -10.32 4.45 3.10
N TYR A 8 -11.44 3.87 3.56
CA TYR A 8 -11.61 3.65 4.98
C TYR A 8 -10.66 2.56 5.46
N LEU A 9 -10.47 1.53 4.65
CA LEU A 9 -9.56 0.45 5.02
C LEU A 9 -8.12 0.92 4.97
N ILE A 10 -7.78 1.79 4.04
CA ILE A 10 -6.44 2.35 3.99
C ILE A 10 -6.17 3.12 5.26
N ARG A 11 -7.13 3.93 5.71
CA ARG A 11 -6.92 4.71 6.91
C ARG A 11 -6.82 3.83 8.14
N ALA A 12 -7.58 2.72 8.16
CA ALA A 12 -7.54 1.82 9.30
C ALA A 12 -6.18 1.15 9.41
N ILE A 13 -5.63 0.68 8.29
CA ILE A 13 -4.33 0.04 8.32
C ILE A 13 -3.25 1.06 8.67
N TYR A 14 -3.38 2.28 8.15
CA TYR A 14 -2.42 3.32 8.46
C TYR A 14 -2.42 3.58 9.97
N GLU A 15 -3.58 3.73 10.56
CA GLU A 15 -3.66 4.03 11.96
C GLU A 15 -3.13 2.87 12.79
N TRP A 16 -3.48 1.66 12.43
CA TRP A 16 -2.98 0.49 13.12
C TRP A 16 -1.45 0.45 13.06
N ALA A 17 -0.88 0.75 11.91
CA ALA A 17 0.57 0.71 11.75
C ALA A 17 1.23 1.77 12.63
N MET A 18 0.65 2.98 12.67
CA MET A 18 1.26 4.02 13.46
C MET A 18 1.18 3.71 14.93
N GLU A 19 0.11 3.08 15.39
CA GLU A 19 0.00 2.75 16.78
C GLU A 19 0.96 1.66 17.20
N ASN A 20 1.42 0.87 16.26
CA ASN A 20 2.36 -0.20 16.56
C ASN A 20 3.80 0.14 16.24
N GLY A 21 4.06 1.37 15.83
CA GLY A 21 5.42 1.77 15.49
C GLY A 21 5.93 1.18 14.20
N PHE A 22 5.02 0.76 13.33
CA PHE A 22 5.41 0.17 12.05
C PHE A 22 5.48 1.25 10.97
N THR A 23 5.96 0.88 9.82
CA THR A 23 6.14 1.80 8.70
C THR A 23 5.16 1.44 7.59
N PRO A 24 4.05 2.18 7.48
CA PRO A 24 3.09 1.87 6.42
C PRO A 24 3.61 2.31 5.06
N GLN A 25 3.42 1.46 4.07
CA GLN A 25 3.80 1.75 2.69
C GLN A 25 2.61 1.44 1.81
N ILE A 26 2.46 2.20 0.72
CA ILE A 26 1.42 1.89 -0.25
C ILE A 26 2.09 1.51 -1.56
N LEU A 27 1.51 0.53 -2.23
CA LEU A 27 1.93 0.14 -3.57
C LEU A 27 0.94 0.78 -4.52
N VAL A 28 1.43 1.52 -5.47
CA VAL A 28 0.61 2.34 -6.35
C VAL A 28 0.83 1.95 -7.80
N ASP A 29 -0.25 1.85 -8.55
CA ASP A 29 -0.19 1.65 -9.98
C ASP A 29 0.03 3.02 -10.60
N ALA A 30 1.24 3.28 -11.05
CA ALA A 30 1.61 4.59 -11.55
C ALA A 30 1.01 4.91 -12.90
N GLN A 31 0.37 3.93 -13.54
CA GLN A 31 -0.23 4.16 -14.84
C GLN A 31 -1.66 4.65 -14.76
N VAL A 32 -2.25 4.67 -13.59
CA VAL A 32 -3.62 5.14 -13.43
C VAL A 32 -3.64 6.66 -13.59
N SER A 33 -4.65 7.16 -14.30
CA SER A 33 -4.78 8.58 -14.54
C SER A 33 -4.87 9.33 -13.23
N GLY A 34 -4.19 10.42 -13.13
CA GLY A 34 -4.20 11.25 -11.93
C GLY A 34 -3.08 10.97 -10.95
N VAL A 35 -2.30 9.92 -11.16
CA VAL A 35 -1.16 9.64 -10.30
C VAL A 35 -0.05 10.61 -10.63
N ASP A 36 0.44 11.33 -9.61
CA ASP A 36 1.50 12.30 -9.79
C ASP A 36 2.62 11.93 -8.84
N VAL A 37 3.61 11.23 -9.33
CA VAL A 37 4.73 10.72 -8.53
C VAL A 37 6.01 10.88 -9.35
N PRO A 38 7.18 10.87 -8.70
CA PRO A 38 8.44 11.03 -9.46
C PRO A 38 8.69 9.80 -10.31
N GLU A 39 8.79 10.03 -11.60
CA GLU A 39 8.90 8.92 -12.53
C GLU A 39 10.17 8.13 -12.37
N GLY A 40 11.23 8.74 -11.91
CA GLY A 40 12.46 8.00 -11.73
C GLY A 40 12.40 6.92 -10.70
N TYR A 41 11.34 6.91 -9.88
CA TYR A 41 11.20 5.90 -8.85
C TYR A 41 10.13 4.87 -9.20
N VAL A 42 9.52 4.98 -10.37
CA VAL A 42 8.53 4.03 -10.83
C VAL A 42 9.25 2.83 -11.44
N ASN A 43 8.83 1.62 -11.07
CA ASN A 43 9.45 0.43 -11.56
C ASN A 43 8.37 -0.48 -12.09
N GLU A 44 8.40 -0.78 -13.37
CA GLU A 44 7.43 -1.66 -14.03
C GLU A 44 6.01 -1.14 -13.80
N GLY A 45 5.83 0.16 -13.91
CA GLY A 45 4.52 0.76 -13.78
C GLY A 45 4.01 0.93 -12.38
N LYS A 46 4.84 0.62 -11.37
CA LYS A 46 4.40 0.71 -9.99
C LYS A 46 5.41 1.45 -9.14
N ILE A 47 4.95 1.98 -8.04
CA ILE A 47 5.85 2.67 -7.12
C ILE A 47 5.40 2.34 -5.69
N VAL A 48 6.37 2.17 -4.79
CA VAL A 48 6.10 1.95 -3.39
C VAL A 48 6.41 3.24 -2.66
N LEU A 49 5.45 3.73 -1.88
CA LEU A 49 5.61 5.00 -1.19
C LEU A 49 5.49 4.80 0.31
N ASN A 50 6.46 5.29 1.04
CA ASN A 50 6.46 5.23 2.49
C ASN A 50 5.63 6.40 2.98
N ILE A 51 4.53 6.15 3.70
CA ILE A 51 3.65 7.20 4.17
C ILE A 51 3.66 7.33 5.68
N GLN A 52 4.71 6.82 6.33
CA GLN A 52 4.84 6.97 7.76
C GLN A 52 4.96 8.44 8.09
N ASN A 53 4.35 8.89 9.19
CA ASN A 53 4.19 10.31 9.43
C ASN A 53 5.51 11.05 9.59
N GLN A 54 6.59 10.36 9.89
CA GLN A 54 7.88 11.03 9.98
C GLN A 54 8.58 11.09 8.64
N ALA A 55 8.10 10.36 7.66
CA ALA A 55 8.72 10.34 6.34
C ALA A 55 8.07 11.33 5.39
N VAL A 56 6.86 11.79 5.69
CA VAL A 56 6.14 12.67 4.77
C VAL A 56 5.56 13.85 5.54
N GLN A 57 5.08 14.85 4.81
CA GLN A 57 4.46 16.00 5.41
C GLN A 57 3.12 16.24 4.77
N HIS A 58 2.18 16.76 5.53
CA HIS A 58 0.87 17.16 5.04
C HIS A 58 0.10 15.99 4.43
N LEU A 59 0.19 14.82 5.07
CA LEU A 59 -0.48 13.64 4.56
C LEU A 59 -1.98 13.77 4.70
N GLU A 60 -2.69 13.55 3.60
CA GLU A 60 -4.12 13.50 3.62
C GLU A 60 -4.56 12.21 2.99
N LEU A 61 -5.23 11.37 3.75
CA LEU A 61 -5.75 10.10 3.25
C LEU A 61 -7.24 10.32 3.00
N GLY A 62 -7.55 10.92 1.87
CA GLY A 62 -8.92 11.25 1.54
C GLY A 62 -9.71 10.08 1.01
N ASN A 63 -10.96 10.32 0.71
CA ASN A 63 -11.79 9.26 0.15
C ASN A 63 -11.51 9.01 -1.32
N GLU A 64 -11.02 10.02 -2.02
CA GLU A 64 -10.75 9.85 -3.43
C GLU A 64 -9.32 10.10 -3.78
N LEU A 65 -8.60 10.85 -2.98
CA LEU A 65 -7.23 11.23 -3.31
C LEU A 65 -6.37 11.19 -2.06
N ILE A 66 -5.18 10.66 -2.19
CA ILE A 66 -4.15 10.69 -1.16
C ILE A 66 -3.12 11.69 -1.63
N SER A 67 -2.73 12.62 -0.77
CA SER A 67 -1.74 13.61 -1.14
C SER A 67 -0.79 13.85 0.02
N PHE A 68 0.44 14.18 -0.29
CA PHE A 68 1.45 14.45 0.71
C PHE A 68 2.71 14.97 0.04
N SER A 69 3.64 15.47 0.85
CA SER A 69 4.95 15.88 0.37
C SER A 69 5.98 14.93 0.93
N ALA A 70 6.97 14.59 0.16
CA ALA A 70 8.06 13.73 0.62
C ALA A 70 9.33 14.11 -0.10
N ARG A 71 10.46 13.71 0.44
CA ARG A 71 11.72 14.02 -0.19
C ARG A 71 12.19 12.87 -1.02
N PHE A 72 12.62 13.17 -2.23
CA PHE A 72 13.17 12.17 -3.13
C PHE A 72 14.53 12.71 -3.58
N GLY A 73 15.58 12.02 -3.20
CA GLY A 73 16.92 12.49 -3.52
C GLY A 73 17.21 13.82 -2.84
N GLY A 74 16.62 14.07 -1.68
CA GLY A 74 16.81 15.30 -0.97
C GLY A 74 15.94 16.44 -1.44
N VAL A 75 15.10 16.24 -2.42
CA VAL A 75 14.27 17.29 -2.99
C VAL A 75 12.83 17.08 -2.56
N PRO A 76 12.18 18.08 -1.99
CA PRO A 76 10.78 17.90 -1.61
C PRO A 76 9.89 17.86 -2.83
N VAL A 77 8.98 16.90 -2.87
CA VAL A 77 8.11 16.68 -4.00
C VAL A 77 6.69 16.51 -3.46
N GLN A 78 5.73 17.14 -4.13
CA GLN A 78 4.33 16.98 -3.79
C GLN A 78 3.78 15.82 -4.59
N LEU A 79 3.15 14.86 -3.92
CA LEU A 79 2.61 13.70 -4.61
C LEU A 79 1.10 13.67 -4.50
N ALA A 80 0.47 13.06 -5.48
CA ALA A 80 -0.97 12.85 -5.49
C ALA A 80 -1.25 11.45 -6.03
N VAL A 81 -2.06 10.70 -5.29
CA VAL A 81 -2.36 9.33 -5.64
C VAL A 81 -3.86 9.11 -5.49
N PRO A 82 -4.59 8.93 -6.59
CA PRO A 82 -6.00 8.58 -6.45
C PRO A 82 -6.14 7.27 -5.71
N VAL A 83 -7.15 7.17 -4.88
CA VAL A 83 -7.35 5.97 -4.09
C VAL A 83 -7.49 4.75 -5.01
N ASP A 84 -8.07 4.96 -6.20
CA ASP A 84 -8.21 3.85 -7.14
C ASP A 84 -6.87 3.29 -7.59
N ALA A 85 -5.81 4.04 -7.49
CA ALA A 85 -4.50 3.57 -7.94
C ALA A 85 -3.77 2.80 -6.85
N VAL A 86 -4.27 2.78 -5.62
CA VAL A 86 -3.59 2.07 -4.54
C VAL A 86 -3.87 0.58 -4.70
N LEU A 87 -2.82 -0.21 -4.83
CA LEU A 87 -2.95 -1.65 -5.00
C LEU A 87 -2.84 -2.37 -3.67
N ALA A 88 -2.17 -1.79 -2.70
CA ALA A 88 -2.00 -2.43 -1.41
C ALA A 88 -1.50 -1.43 -0.39
N ILE A 89 -1.77 -1.68 0.87
CA ILE A 89 -1.15 -0.95 1.96
C ILE A 89 -0.65 -1.99 2.95
N TYR A 90 0.59 -1.88 3.37
CA TYR A 90 1.20 -2.89 4.22
C TYR A 90 2.35 -2.28 5.00
N THR A 91 2.82 -2.98 6.02
CA THR A 91 3.92 -2.47 6.82
C THR A 91 5.24 -3.04 6.33
N ARG A 92 6.24 -2.20 6.33
CA ARG A 92 7.55 -2.62 5.85
C ARG A 92 8.13 -3.72 6.74
N GLU A 93 7.85 -3.68 8.03
CA GLU A 93 8.49 -4.58 8.98
C GLU A 93 8.04 -6.03 8.84
N ASN A 94 6.78 -6.27 8.56
CA ASN A 94 6.31 -7.64 8.49
C ASN A 94 5.38 -7.90 7.31
N GLY A 95 5.09 -6.90 6.50
CA GLY A 95 4.27 -7.13 5.32
C GLY A 95 2.78 -7.26 5.58
N ASP A 96 2.34 -7.05 6.81
CA ASP A 96 0.92 -7.18 7.11
C ASP A 96 0.16 -6.00 6.56
N GLY A 97 -1.03 -6.24 6.08
CA GLY A 97 -1.86 -5.19 5.53
C GLY A 97 -2.93 -5.74 4.64
N LEU A 98 -3.32 -4.96 3.66
CA LEU A 98 -4.39 -5.32 2.75
C LEU A 98 -3.99 -5.10 1.32
N SER A 99 -4.45 -5.98 0.45
CA SER A 99 -4.26 -5.86 -0.97
C SER A 99 -5.60 -5.60 -1.61
N PHE A 100 -5.65 -4.66 -2.54
CA PHE A 100 -6.89 -4.30 -3.23
C PHE A 100 -6.76 -4.71 -4.68
N VAL A 101 -7.57 -5.69 -5.07
CA VAL A 101 -7.43 -6.20 -6.39
C VAL A 101 -8.28 -5.51 -7.37
N SER A 102 -7.90 -5.54 -8.62
CA SER A 102 -8.65 -4.95 -9.66
C SER A 102 -9.98 -5.60 -9.81
N LYS A 103 -10.96 -4.89 -10.33
CA LYS A 103 -12.24 -5.47 -10.56
C LYS A 103 -12.31 -6.20 -11.86
N ASP A 104 -11.21 -6.56 -12.42
CA ASP A 104 -11.16 -7.34 -13.63
C ASP A 104 -11.92 -8.62 -13.38
N PRO A 105 -12.92 -8.96 -14.15
CA PRO A 105 -13.70 -10.15 -13.90
C PRO A 105 -12.89 -11.41 -13.93
N ASN A 106 -11.79 -11.40 -14.58
CA ASN A 106 -11.00 -12.60 -14.65
C ASN A 106 -10.22 -12.89 -13.42
N VAL A 107 -10.04 -11.91 -12.55
CA VAL A 107 -9.25 -12.15 -11.37
C VAL A 107 -9.88 -11.73 -10.11
N GLU A 108 -11.02 -11.10 -10.16
CA GLU A 108 -11.51 -10.57 -8.93
C GLU A 108 -11.79 -11.58 -7.89
N THR A 109 -12.22 -12.71 -8.25
CA THR A 109 -12.51 -13.71 -7.27
C THR A 109 -11.30 -14.17 -6.63
N GLU A 110 -10.26 -14.36 -7.34
CA GLU A 110 -9.08 -14.78 -6.74
C GLU A 110 -8.52 -13.80 -5.87
N GLY A 111 -8.73 -12.56 -6.13
CA GLY A 111 -8.16 -11.60 -5.31
C GLY A 111 -8.62 -11.65 -3.93
N GLU A 112 -9.84 -11.95 -3.71
CA GLU A 112 -10.28 -12.00 -2.40
C GLU A 112 -9.72 -13.09 -1.67
N GLU A 113 -9.53 -14.19 -2.26
CA GLU A 113 -8.99 -15.23 -1.54
C GLU A 113 -7.57 -15.05 -1.38
N SER A 114 -6.92 -14.46 -2.30
CA SER A 114 -5.53 -14.38 -2.15
C SER A 114 -5.14 -13.52 -1.03
N GLN A 115 -6.01 -12.75 -0.47
CA GLN A 115 -5.63 -12.05 0.66
C GLN A 115 -5.26 -12.95 1.72
N GLU A 116 -5.92 -14.00 1.89
CA GLU A 116 -5.55 -14.87 2.89
C GLU A 116 -4.46 -15.68 2.48
N GLU A 117 -4.44 -16.16 1.30
CA GLU A 117 -3.40 -16.98 0.99
C GLU A 117 -2.17 -16.33 0.81
N SER A 118 -2.12 -15.15 0.30
CA SER A 118 -0.88 -14.58 0.10
C SER A 118 -0.22 -14.37 1.36
N ARG A 119 -0.91 -14.36 2.41
CA ARG A 119 -0.26 -14.28 3.60
C ARG A 119 0.35 -15.49 3.94
N GLU A 120 -0.22 -16.55 3.65
CA GLU A 120 0.34 -17.72 3.99
C GLU A 120 1.37 -18.07 3.13
N GLU A 121 1.28 -17.87 1.98
CA GLU A 121 2.29 -18.27 1.22
C GLU A 121 3.32 -17.42 1.32
N SER A 122 3.00 -16.45 1.64
CA SER A 122 3.98 -15.62 1.82
C SER A 122 4.46 -15.74 3.10
N ARG A 123 3.95 -16.39 3.57
CA ARG A 123 4.26 -16.58 4.62
C ARG A 123 4.78 -17.61 4.79
N GLU A 124 4.19 -17.87 4.22
CA GLU A 124 4.56 -18.57 4.43
C GLU A 124 5.39 -18.73 4.12
N GLU A 125 5.08 -18.39 3.94
CA GLU A 125 5.68 -18.47 3.90
C GLU A 125 6.25 -18.31 4.14
N SER A 126 5.72 -18.08 4.33
CA SER A 126 6.08 -18.02 4.80
C SER A 126 6.43 -18.03 5.14
N PRO A 127 6.13 -18.12 5.33
CA PRO A 127 6.42 -18.21 5.85
C PRO A 127 6.83 -18.18 6.07
N GLU A 128 6.39 -18.09 6.21
CA GLU A 128 6.72 -18.10 6.62
C GLU A 128 7.11 -18.01 6.79
N SER A 129 6.75 -17.92 6.73
CA SER A 129 7.07 -17.97 7.04
C SER A 129 7.42 -17.96 7.22
N ASP A 130 7.04 -17.85 7.34
CA ASP A 130 7.43 -17.95 7.69
C ASP A 130 7.67 -17.94 7.93
N SER A 131 7.25 -17.83 8.13
CA SER A 131 7.52 -17.87 8.48
C SER A 131 7.88 -17.73 8.63
N GLY A 132 7.58 -17.66 8.54
CA GLY A 132 7.84 -17.57 8.79
C GLY A 132 8.17 -17.39 8.75
N ASP A 133 7.91 -17.27 8.98
CA ASP A 133 8.34 -17.24 9.09
C ASP A 133 8.70 -17.13 9.04
N ASP A 134 8.40 -16.95 9.12
CA ASP A 134 8.83 -16.84 9.24
C ASP A 134 9.29 -16.59 9.27
N GLY A 135 9.09 -16.40 9.21
CA GLY A 135 9.44 -16.10 9.36
C GLY A 135 9.86 -15.60 9.30
N GLY A 136 9.72 -15.46 9.35
CA GLY A 136 10.02 -15.01 9.38
C GLY A 136 10.38 -14.44 9.17
N PRO A 137 10.39 -14.29 9.28
CA PRO A 137 10.73 -13.72 9.15
C PRO A 137 11.04 -13.46 8.87
N ASP A 138 10.71 -13.27 8.68
CA ASP A 138 10.96 -13.14 8.58
C ASP A 138 11.27 -13.07 8.48
#